data_49e20b6e043baa578c887940e33f4a60
#
_entry.id   49e20b6e043baa578c887940e33f4a60
#
_cell.length_a   1.000
_cell.length_b   1.000
_cell.length_c   1.000
_cell.angle_alpha   90.00
_cell.angle_beta   90.00
_cell.angle_gamma   90.00
#
_symmetry.space_group_name_H-M   'P 1'
#
loop_
_entity.id
_entity.type
_entity.pdbx_description
1 polymer ?
#
loop_
_entity_poly.entity_id
_entity_poly.type
_entity_poly.pdbx_seq_one_letter_code
_entity_poly.pdbx_strand_id
1 'polypeptide(L)' 'MIRVKTLTVQLIDAQPDRIRICRIDGESLVTVVVPREDLAEAKSLPNIPQRGVYYLLDEDHGNVSRVYAGQTT' A
#
# COMPACT_ATOMS: atom_id res chain seq x y z
N MET A 1 30.36 -0.94 0.98
CA MET A 1 29.70 0.33 1.34
C MET A 1 28.28 0.05 1.79
N ILE A 2 27.92 0.55 2.96
CA ILE A 2 26.55 0.43 3.46
C ILE A 2 25.76 1.64 2.97
N ARG A 3 24.64 1.39 2.29
CA ARG A 3 23.70 2.42 1.88
C ARG A 3 22.50 2.40 2.79
N VAL A 4 22.08 3.58 3.22
CA VAL A 4 20.92 3.73 4.09
C VAL A 4 19.87 4.53 3.36
N LYS A 5 18.63 4.01 3.32
CA LYS A 5 17.46 4.73 2.84
C LYS A 5 16.39 4.77 3.93
N THR A 6 15.65 5.84 3.95
CA THR A 6 14.57 6.02 4.91
C THR A 6 13.25 5.58 4.30
N LEU A 7 12.53 4.73 5.00
CA LEU A 7 11.18 4.34 4.66
C LEU A 7 10.22 5.12 5.57
N THR A 8 9.28 5.83 4.95
CA THR A 8 8.23 6.54 5.66
C THR A 8 6.91 5.81 5.47
N VAL A 9 6.22 5.54 6.57
CA VAL A 9 4.89 4.93 6.56
C VAL A 9 3.91 5.91 7.16
N GLN A 10 2.89 6.28 6.38
CA GLN A 10 1.78 7.10 6.86
C GLN A 10 0.61 6.20 7.20
N LEU A 11 0.09 6.34 8.41
CA LEU A 11 -1.04 5.56 8.90
C LEU A 11 -2.29 6.43 8.84
N ILE A 12 -3.25 6.05 8.02
CA ILE A 12 -4.53 6.76 7.95
C ILE A 12 -5.27 6.57 9.26
N ASP A 13 -5.76 7.66 9.83
CA ASP A 13 -6.39 7.73 11.15
C ASP A 13 -5.49 7.18 12.28
N ALA A 14 -4.18 7.22 12.08
CA ALA A 14 -3.20 6.69 13.03
C ALA A 14 -3.41 5.20 13.36
N GLN A 15 -4.06 4.46 12.46
CA GLN A 15 -4.39 3.05 12.69
C GLN A 15 -3.50 2.16 11.83
N PRO A 16 -2.65 1.30 12.43
CA PRO A 16 -1.72 0.47 11.67
C PRO A 16 -2.39 -0.65 10.88
N ASP A 17 -3.63 -0.99 11.18
CA ASP A 17 -4.39 -2.03 10.51
C ASP A 17 -5.34 -1.51 9.43
N ARG A 18 -5.32 -0.19 9.17
CA ARG A 18 -6.10 0.44 8.12
C ARG A 18 -5.22 0.73 6.89
N ILE A 19 -5.54 1.79 6.15
CA ILE A 19 -4.79 2.17 4.96
C ILE A 19 -3.40 2.67 5.36
N ARG A 20 -2.37 2.14 4.70
CA ARG A 20 -0.98 2.55 4.93
C ARG A 20 -0.36 2.97 3.61
N ILE A 21 0.32 4.11 3.63
CA ILE A 21 1.03 4.64 2.47
C ILE A 21 2.52 4.61 2.77
N CYS A 22 3.25 3.83 1.97
CA CYS A 22 4.69 3.63 2.17
C CYS A 22 5.47 4.34 1.08
N ARG A 23 6.47 5.11 1.48
CA ARG A 23 7.36 5.82 0.57
C ARG A 23 8.80 5.58 0.97
N ILE A 24 9.65 5.42 -0.03
CA ILE A 24 11.10 5.34 0.18
C ILE A 24 11.69 6.67 -0.25
N ASP A 25 12.50 7.27 0.63
CA ASP A 25 13.14 8.55 0.38
C ASP A 25 13.98 8.49 -0.89
N GLY A 26 13.81 9.47 -1.77
CA GLY A 26 14.52 9.51 -3.05
C GLY A 26 13.93 8.64 -4.15
N GLU A 27 12.88 7.87 -3.87
CA GLU A 27 12.21 7.04 -4.88
C GLU A 27 10.86 7.64 -5.26
N SER A 28 10.47 7.46 -6.52
CA SER A 28 9.15 7.91 -6.99
C SER A 28 8.04 6.89 -6.71
N LEU A 29 8.41 5.67 -6.34
CA LEU A 29 7.45 4.60 -6.09
C LEU A 29 6.71 4.83 -4.78
N VAL A 30 5.40 4.67 -4.84
CA VAL A 30 4.53 4.73 -3.65
C VAL A 30 3.80 3.40 -3.56
N THR A 31 3.85 2.78 -2.39
CA THR A 31 3.10 1.56 -2.12
C THR A 31 1.97 1.87 -1.16
N VAL A 32 0.76 1.49 -1.54
CA VAL A 32 -0.43 1.70 -0.70
C VAL A 32 -0.98 0.34 -0.34
N VAL A 33 -1.15 0.10 0.96
CA VAL A 33 -1.76 -1.13 1.47
C VAL A 33 -3.15 -0.80 1.95
N VAL A 34 -4.16 -1.44 1.36
CA VAL A 34 -5.56 -1.13 1.61
C VAL A 34 -6.29 -2.40 2.03
N PRO A 35 -6.80 -2.47 3.26
CA PRO A 35 -7.75 -3.52 3.62
C PRO A 35 -8.98 -3.46 2.72
N ARG A 36 -9.57 -4.62 2.43
CA ARG A 36 -10.70 -4.69 1.50
C ARG A 36 -11.86 -3.78 1.92
N GLU A 37 -12.16 -3.74 3.21
CA GLU A 37 -13.25 -2.93 3.76
C GLU A 37 -13.01 -1.42 3.63
N ASP A 38 -11.78 -1.01 3.36
CA ASP A 38 -11.41 0.41 3.23
C ASP A 38 -11.24 0.88 1.79
N LEU A 39 -11.57 0.04 0.81
CA LEU A 39 -11.35 0.37 -0.60
C LEU A 39 -12.09 1.64 -1.05
N ALA A 40 -13.32 1.83 -0.61
CA ALA A 40 -14.10 3.02 -0.98
C ALA A 40 -13.46 4.29 -0.42
N GLU A 41 -12.98 4.23 0.82
CA GLU A 41 -12.29 5.35 1.44
C GLU A 41 -10.95 5.65 0.76
N ALA A 42 -10.21 4.61 0.39
CA ALA A 42 -8.94 4.77 -0.30
C ALA A 42 -9.10 5.52 -1.63
N LYS A 43 -10.18 5.25 -2.36
CA LYS A 43 -10.44 5.93 -3.63
C LYS A 43 -10.68 7.43 -3.47
N SER A 44 -11.10 7.87 -2.29
CA SER A 44 -11.35 9.29 -2.02
C SER A 44 -10.12 10.05 -1.55
N LEU A 45 -9.02 9.37 -1.25
CA LEU A 45 -7.81 10.02 -0.78
C LEU A 45 -7.06 10.71 -1.94
N PRO A 46 -6.68 11.98 -1.78
CA PRO A 46 -6.16 12.79 -2.89
C PRO A 46 -4.76 12.40 -3.36
N ASN A 47 -3.97 11.75 -2.52
CA ASN A 47 -2.56 11.46 -2.80
C ASN A 47 -2.29 10.02 -3.22
N ILE A 48 -3.33 9.26 -3.55
CA ILE A 48 -3.18 7.88 -4.00
C ILE A 48 -3.09 7.86 -5.52
N PRO A 49 -2.05 7.24 -6.10
CA PRO A 49 -1.91 7.12 -7.54
C PRO A 49 -3.08 6.37 -8.16
N GLN A 50 -3.58 6.87 -9.29
CA GLN A 50 -4.69 6.25 -10.02
C GLN A 50 -4.24 5.15 -10.97
N ARG A 51 -2.95 5.07 -11.24
CA ARG A 51 -2.37 4.09 -12.15
C ARG A 51 -1.24 3.34 -11.45
N GLY A 52 -1.12 2.09 -11.79
CA GLY A 52 -0.04 1.28 -11.25
C GLY A 52 -0.33 -0.20 -11.33
N VAL A 53 0.51 -0.94 -10.66
CA VAL A 53 0.35 -2.39 -10.49
C VAL A 53 -0.26 -2.61 -9.11
N TYR A 54 -1.24 -3.48 -9.03
CA TYR A 54 -1.84 -3.85 -7.76
C TYR A 54 -1.72 -5.35 -7.51
N TYR A 55 -1.71 -5.70 -6.25
CA TYR A 55 -1.73 -7.09 -5.79
C TYR A 55 -2.92 -7.27 -4.86
N LEU A 56 -3.68 -8.33 -5.10
CA LEU A 56 -4.73 -8.75 -4.19
C LEU A 56 -4.19 -9.93 -3.39
N LEU A 57 -4.15 -9.78 -2.08
CA LEU A 57 -3.62 -10.80 -1.19
C LEU A 57 -4.75 -11.38 -0.37
N ASP A 58 -4.83 -12.69 -0.34
CA ASP A 58 -5.76 -13.41 0.51
C ASP A 58 -4.97 -13.94 1.70
N GLU A 59 -5.27 -13.45 2.89
CA GLU A 59 -4.55 -13.81 4.11
C GLU A 59 -5.44 -14.61 5.04
N ASP A 60 -4.87 -15.67 5.60
CA ASP A 60 -5.50 -16.45 6.64
C ASP A 60 -4.49 -16.65 7.76
N HIS A 61 -4.82 -16.18 8.98
CA HIS A 61 -3.95 -16.25 10.16
C HIS A 61 -2.55 -15.70 9.92
N GLY A 62 -2.44 -14.62 9.15
CA GLY A 62 -1.16 -14.01 8.83
C GLY A 62 -0.40 -14.67 7.68
N ASN A 63 -0.94 -15.73 7.11
CA ASN A 63 -0.35 -16.41 5.96
C ASN A 63 -1.06 -16.01 4.68
N VAL A 64 -0.27 -15.68 3.65
CA VAL A 64 -0.81 -15.33 2.35
C VAL A 64 -1.10 -16.63 1.59
N SER A 65 -2.39 -16.86 1.27
CA SER A 65 -2.82 -18.07 0.57
C SER A 65 -3.00 -17.86 -0.93
N ARG A 66 -3.29 -16.63 -1.37
CA ARG A 66 -3.50 -16.30 -2.77
C ARG A 66 -2.94 -14.93 -3.08
N VAL A 67 -2.39 -14.78 -4.29
CA VAL A 67 -1.91 -13.51 -4.78
C VAL A 67 -2.45 -13.30 -6.19
N TYR A 68 -3.11 -12.19 -6.41
CA TYR A 68 -3.48 -11.72 -7.74
C TYR A 68 -2.70 -10.47 -8.06
N ALA A 69 -2.18 -10.39 -9.28
CA ALA A 69 -1.51 -9.20 -9.76
C ALA A 69 -2.29 -8.63 -10.94
N GLY A 70 -2.43 -7.31 -10.97
CA GLY A 70 -3.11 -6.63 -12.06
C GLY A 70 -2.49 -5.27 -12.30
N GLN A 71 -2.94 -4.63 -13.37
CA GLN A 71 -2.47 -3.30 -13.74
C GLN A 71 -3.66 -2.42 -14.08
N THR A 72 -3.63 -1.20 -13.54
CA THR A 72 -4.62 -0.18 -13.88
C THR A 72 -4.10 0.64 -15.06
N THR A 73 -4.96 1.00 -15.95
CA THR A 73 -4.61 1.83 -17.12
C THR A 73 -5.16 3.24 -16.96
#